data_c3124639d83c560aed3d9dbe97eec466
#
_entry.id   c3124639d83c560aed3d9dbe97eec466
#
_cell.length_a   1.000
_cell.length_b   1.000
_cell.length_c   1.000
_cell.angle_alpha   90.00
_cell.angle_beta   90.00
_cell.angle_gamma   90.00
#
_symmetry.space_group_name_H-M   'P 1'
#
loop_
_entity.id
_entity.type
_entity.pdbx_description
1 polymer ?
#
loop_
_entity_poly.entity_id
_entity_poly.type
_entity_poly.pdbx_seq_one_letter_code
_entity_poly.pdbx_strand_id
1 'polypeptide(L)'
;MPVSKPSELPKGGGGRWPICGVGFRSAQWGDLEVGYTTTGPLDCTPLYAGLPGGVCQCPHYGYVFKGRLRCVYPGTEWPEEVAEAGDVYFFPAGHVLVYDEDSEVLELNPAAALVKLMDHLERLASGATPEP
;
A
#
# COMPACT_ATOMS: atom_id res chain seq x y z
N MET A 1 17.75 8.48 -16.91
CA MET A 1 17.12 8.58 -15.59
C MET A 1 15.63 8.71 -15.78
N PRO A 2 14.81 7.84 -15.19
CA PRO A 2 13.38 7.93 -15.40
C PRO A 2 12.77 9.13 -14.69
N VAL A 3 11.80 9.72 -15.35
CA VAL A 3 10.91 10.74 -14.81
C VAL A 3 9.51 10.35 -15.25
N SER A 4 8.54 10.40 -14.37
CA SER A 4 7.17 10.01 -14.70
C SER A 4 6.16 10.82 -13.90
N LYS A 5 5.02 11.07 -14.51
CA LYS A 5 3.86 11.48 -13.74
C LYS A 5 3.35 10.25 -12.97
N PRO A 6 2.83 10.42 -11.75
CA PRO A 6 2.30 9.28 -10.99
C PRO A 6 1.29 8.44 -11.79
N SER A 7 0.39 9.10 -12.52
CA SER A 7 -0.64 8.44 -13.31
C SER A 7 -0.11 7.71 -14.55
N GLU A 8 1.15 7.87 -14.88
CA GLU A 8 1.78 7.22 -16.03
C GLU A 8 2.72 6.06 -15.63
N LEU A 9 2.86 5.79 -14.34
CA LEU A 9 3.59 4.63 -13.88
C LEU A 9 2.93 3.34 -14.38
N PRO A 10 3.69 2.24 -14.57
CA PRO A 10 3.14 0.99 -15.09
C PRO A 10 2.05 0.40 -14.20
N LYS A 11 0.94 0.00 -14.81
CA LYS A 11 -0.17 -0.64 -14.10
C LYS A 11 0.29 -1.93 -13.43
N GLY A 12 -0.19 -2.15 -12.20
CA GLY A 12 0.07 -3.38 -11.46
C GLY A 12 1.55 -3.71 -11.33
N GLY A 13 2.39 -2.70 -11.20
CA GLY A 13 3.83 -2.89 -11.11
C GLY A 13 4.46 -3.41 -12.40
N GLY A 14 3.90 -3.06 -13.56
CA GLY A 14 4.39 -3.53 -14.86
C GLY A 14 3.99 -4.98 -15.15
N GLY A 15 2.81 -5.37 -14.68
CA GLY A 15 2.26 -6.72 -14.90
C GLY A 15 2.63 -7.75 -13.84
N ARG A 16 3.38 -7.35 -12.81
CA ARG A 16 3.72 -8.25 -11.70
C ARG A 16 2.50 -8.64 -10.87
N TRP A 17 1.52 -7.73 -10.76
CA TRP A 17 0.35 -7.91 -9.91
C TRP A 17 -0.92 -7.60 -10.69
N PRO A 18 -1.33 -8.51 -11.61
CA PRO A 18 -2.45 -8.21 -12.51
C PRO A 18 -3.81 -8.16 -11.83
N ILE A 19 -3.98 -8.81 -10.67
CA ILE A 19 -5.26 -8.88 -9.97
C ILE A 19 -5.31 -7.84 -8.85
N CYS A 20 -4.45 -7.96 -7.84
CA CYS A 20 -4.48 -7.04 -6.70
C CYS A 20 -3.98 -5.64 -7.08
N GLY A 21 -3.23 -5.53 -8.14
CA GLY A 21 -2.66 -4.26 -8.60
C GLY A 21 -3.62 -3.36 -9.38
N VAL A 22 -4.89 -3.70 -9.45
CA VAL A 22 -5.90 -2.83 -10.05
C VAL A 22 -6.00 -1.56 -9.21
N GLY A 23 -5.85 -0.38 -9.85
CA GLY A 23 -5.79 0.88 -9.13
C GLY A 23 -4.41 1.19 -8.55
N PHE A 24 -3.43 0.33 -8.79
CA PHE A 24 -2.05 0.54 -8.35
C PHE A 24 -1.11 0.59 -9.56
N ARG A 25 -0.27 1.62 -9.58
CA ARG A 25 0.76 1.79 -10.61
C ARG A 25 2.09 1.94 -9.94
N SER A 26 3.11 1.24 -10.40
CA SER A 26 4.43 1.37 -9.77
C SER A 26 5.56 0.92 -10.66
N ALA A 27 6.76 1.39 -10.31
CA ALA A 27 8.02 0.96 -10.90
C ALA A 27 9.09 0.94 -9.82
N GLN A 28 10.03 0.03 -9.93
CA GLN A 28 11.19 0.01 -9.03
C GLN A 28 12.27 0.96 -9.57
N TRP A 29 12.62 1.94 -8.77
CA TRP A 29 13.72 2.87 -9.06
C TRP A 29 14.76 2.75 -7.94
N GLY A 30 15.89 2.12 -8.26
CA GLY A 30 16.88 1.83 -7.23
C GLY A 30 16.30 0.91 -6.15
N ASP A 31 16.43 1.29 -4.91
CA ASP A 31 15.94 0.50 -3.76
C ASP A 31 14.47 0.77 -3.42
N LEU A 32 13.81 1.62 -4.19
CA LEU A 32 12.43 2.01 -3.90
C LEU A 32 11.46 1.51 -4.97
N GLU A 33 10.30 1.12 -4.52
CA GLU A 33 9.14 0.97 -5.40
C GLU A 33 8.36 2.27 -5.31
N VAL A 34 8.31 2.99 -6.42
CA VAL A 34 7.59 4.26 -6.53
C VAL A 34 6.18 3.93 -6.96
N GLY A 35 5.19 4.21 -6.12
CA GLY A 35 3.82 3.76 -6.33
C GLY A 35 2.79 4.86 -6.28
N TYR A 36 1.74 4.70 -7.07
CA TYR A 36 0.60 5.57 -7.10
C TYR A 36 -0.66 4.73 -6.97
N THR A 37 -1.39 4.95 -5.90
CA THR A 37 -2.61 4.21 -5.59
C THR A 37 -3.83 5.09 -5.74
N THR A 38 -4.85 4.59 -6.44
CA THR A 38 -6.18 5.14 -6.44
C THR A 38 -7.14 4.08 -5.93
N THR A 39 -7.95 4.41 -4.95
CA THR A 39 -8.91 3.47 -4.38
C THR A 39 -10.14 4.20 -3.85
N GLY A 40 -11.27 3.49 -3.83
CA GLY A 40 -12.44 3.91 -3.07
C GLY A 40 -12.27 3.60 -1.58
N PRO A 41 -13.33 3.80 -0.78
CA PRO A 41 -13.30 3.43 0.64
C PRO A 41 -12.93 1.95 0.79
N LEU A 42 -11.97 1.66 1.67
CA LEU A 42 -11.44 0.32 1.80
C LEU A 42 -10.80 0.14 3.17
N ASP A 43 -11.26 -0.88 3.91
CA ASP A 43 -10.58 -1.37 5.10
C ASP A 43 -9.65 -2.49 4.68
N CYS A 44 -8.34 -2.29 4.82
CA CYS A 44 -7.35 -3.24 4.37
C CYS A 44 -7.14 -4.43 5.32
N THR A 45 -7.84 -4.50 6.45
CA THR A 45 -7.66 -5.59 7.42
C THR A 45 -7.69 -6.98 6.77
N PRO A 46 -8.68 -7.32 5.91
CA PRO A 46 -8.71 -8.66 5.30
C PRO A 46 -7.53 -8.95 4.39
N LEU A 47 -6.89 -7.92 3.84
CA LEU A 47 -5.77 -8.09 2.91
C LEU A 47 -4.51 -8.58 3.61
N TYR A 48 -4.42 -8.43 4.92
CA TYR A 48 -3.25 -8.83 5.70
C TYR A 48 -3.42 -10.19 6.37
N ALA A 49 -4.52 -10.90 6.09
CA ALA A 49 -4.72 -12.25 6.60
C ALA A 49 -3.56 -13.15 6.14
N GLY A 50 -2.99 -13.91 7.08
CA GLY A 50 -1.84 -14.76 6.81
C GLY A 50 -0.48 -14.10 7.01
N LEU A 51 -0.42 -12.77 7.13
CA LEU A 51 0.80 -12.08 7.51
C LEU A 51 0.98 -12.10 9.04
N PRO A 52 2.23 -12.00 9.53
CA PRO A 52 2.49 -12.01 10.96
C PRO A 52 1.66 -10.95 11.68
N GLY A 53 0.89 -11.37 12.70
CA GLY A 53 0.04 -10.46 13.47
C GLY A 53 -1.15 -9.89 12.69
N GLY A 54 -1.37 -10.31 11.44
CA GLY A 54 -2.44 -9.79 10.61
C GLY A 54 -2.26 -8.34 10.21
N VAL A 55 -1.02 -7.87 10.14
CA VAL A 55 -0.70 -6.46 9.83
C VAL A 55 0.28 -6.35 8.68
N CYS A 56 0.33 -5.19 8.05
CA CYS A 56 1.27 -4.90 6.98
C CYS A 56 2.69 -4.81 7.52
N GLN A 57 3.61 -5.51 6.85
CA GLN A 57 5.02 -5.55 7.24
C GLN A 57 5.87 -4.52 6.48
N CYS A 58 5.27 -3.81 5.53
CA CYS A 58 5.99 -2.84 4.72
C CYS A 58 5.81 -1.43 5.30
N PRO A 59 6.89 -0.72 5.65
CA PRO A 59 6.76 0.68 6.01
C PRO A 59 6.37 1.50 4.77
N HIS A 60 5.61 2.57 4.99
CA HIS A 60 5.16 3.43 3.91
C HIS A 60 5.59 4.86 4.14
N TYR A 61 6.12 5.47 3.08
CA TYR A 61 6.48 6.88 3.01
C TYR A 61 5.64 7.48 1.89
N GLY A 62 4.79 8.46 2.19
CA GLY A 62 3.87 8.90 1.17
C GLY A 62 3.39 10.33 1.25
N TYR A 63 2.55 10.65 0.27
CA TYR A 63 1.89 11.95 0.14
C TYR A 63 0.46 11.71 -0.36
N VAL A 64 -0.51 12.37 0.26
CA VAL A 64 -1.92 12.26 -0.11
C VAL A 64 -2.28 13.38 -1.07
N PHE A 65 -2.66 13.01 -2.31
CA PHE A 65 -3.20 13.98 -3.27
C PHE A 65 -4.66 14.26 -3.02
N LYS A 66 -5.41 13.23 -2.65
CA LYS A 66 -6.86 13.30 -2.47
C LYS A 66 -7.30 12.28 -1.44
N GLY A 67 -8.31 12.64 -0.66
CA GLY A 67 -8.97 11.70 0.23
C GLY A 67 -8.45 11.72 1.65
N ARG A 68 -8.72 10.63 2.35
CA ARG A 68 -8.41 10.49 3.76
C ARG A 68 -8.16 9.03 4.09
N LEU A 69 -7.05 8.76 4.77
CA LEU A 69 -6.75 7.41 5.24
C LEU A 69 -6.31 7.45 6.69
N ARG A 70 -6.60 6.35 7.38
CA ARG A 70 -6.20 6.14 8.77
C ARG A 70 -5.20 5.00 8.83
N CYS A 71 -4.22 5.13 9.70
CA CYS A 71 -3.23 4.12 9.99
C CYS A 71 -3.42 3.66 11.43
N VAL A 72 -3.80 2.40 11.59
CA VAL A 72 -4.07 1.79 12.89
C VAL A 72 -2.97 0.80 13.21
N TYR A 73 -2.55 0.74 14.47
CA TYR A 73 -1.48 -0.15 14.94
C TYR A 73 -2.05 -1.19 15.92
N PRO A 74 -2.68 -2.27 15.42
CA PRO A 74 -3.33 -3.27 16.28
C PRO A 74 -2.35 -3.93 17.24
N GLY A 75 -2.81 -4.18 18.47
CA GLY A 75 -1.99 -4.83 19.48
C GLY A 75 -0.93 -3.93 20.11
N THR A 76 -0.97 -2.64 19.83
CA THR A 76 -0.05 -1.65 20.41
C THR A 76 -0.83 -0.54 21.07
N GLU A 77 -0.11 0.30 21.84
CA GLU A 77 -0.67 1.53 22.43
C GLU A 77 -0.48 2.74 21.53
N TRP A 78 0.11 2.56 20.34
CA TRP A 78 0.30 3.66 19.41
C TRP A 78 -1.05 4.21 18.95
N PRO A 79 -1.23 5.53 19.00
CA PRO A 79 -2.49 6.13 18.55
C PRO A 79 -2.68 5.96 17.04
N GLU A 80 -3.93 5.92 16.64
CA GLU A 80 -4.30 5.98 15.24
C GLU A 80 -3.81 7.30 14.63
N GLU A 81 -3.32 7.22 13.40
CA GLU A 81 -2.87 8.40 12.65
C GLU A 81 -3.78 8.62 11.46
N VAL A 82 -4.00 9.88 11.11
CA VAL A 82 -4.85 10.27 9.98
C VAL A 82 -4.03 11.10 9.01
N ALA A 83 -4.07 10.74 7.73
CA ALA A 83 -3.48 11.51 6.66
C ALA A 83 -4.57 11.95 5.69
N GLU A 84 -4.59 13.23 5.37
CA GLU A 84 -5.56 13.85 4.47
C GLU A 84 -4.85 14.54 3.30
N ALA A 85 -5.61 14.98 2.31
CA ALA A 85 -5.05 15.65 1.13
C ALA A 85 -4.07 16.75 1.53
N GLY A 86 -2.87 16.71 0.97
CA GLY A 86 -1.79 17.64 1.26
C GLY A 86 -0.82 17.16 2.34
N ASP A 87 -1.10 16.07 3.03
CA ASP A 87 -0.21 15.54 4.06
C ASP A 87 0.87 14.63 3.50
N VAL A 88 2.07 14.74 4.04
CA VAL A 88 3.08 13.68 3.93
C VAL A 88 2.96 12.76 5.13
N TYR A 89 3.30 11.48 4.95
CA TYR A 89 3.20 10.52 6.06
C TYR A 89 4.33 9.51 6.05
N PHE A 90 4.59 8.98 7.24
CA PHE A 90 5.40 7.78 7.43
C PHE A 90 4.62 6.84 8.34
N PHE A 91 4.32 5.65 7.83
CA PHE A 91 3.67 4.61 8.60
C PHE A 91 4.64 3.45 8.76
N PRO A 92 5.21 3.24 9.95
CA PRO A 92 6.10 2.09 10.17
C PRO A 92 5.36 0.77 10.00
N ALA A 93 6.10 -0.31 9.82
CA ALA A 93 5.54 -1.66 9.75
C ALA A 93 4.70 -1.98 10.99
N GLY A 94 3.73 -2.87 10.85
CA GLY A 94 2.85 -3.25 11.95
C GLY A 94 1.52 -2.53 11.95
N HIS A 95 1.11 -1.99 10.83
CA HIS A 95 -0.10 -1.20 10.70
C HIS A 95 -1.18 -1.91 9.87
N VAL A 96 -2.39 -1.37 9.99
CA VAL A 96 -3.51 -1.62 9.07
C VAL A 96 -3.97 -0.27 8.52
N LEU A 97 -4.09 -0.17 7.21
CA LEU A 97 -4.59 1.04 6.56
C LEU A 97 -6.10 0.94 6.33
N VAL A 98 -6.80 2.06 6.55
CA VAL A 98 -8.21 2.20 6.25
C VAL A 98 -8.40 3.48 5.44
N TYR A 99 -8.87 3.32 4.20
CA TYR A 99 -9.22 4.46 3.35
C TYR A 99 -10.68 4.81 3.64
N ASP A 100 -10.92 6.01 4.15
CA ASP A 100 -12.28 6.43 4.55
C ASP A 100 -13.13 6.94 3.38
N GLU A 101 -12.46 7.35 2.30
CA GLU A 101 -13.12 7.91 1.13
C GLU A 101 -12.26 7.67 -0.11
N ASP A 102 -12.76 8.06 -1.29
CA ASP A 102 -11.97 7.99 -2.52
C ASP A 102 -10.64 8.70 -2.31
N SER A 103 -9.54 7.99 -2.55
CA SER A 103 -8.21 8.47 -2.22
C SER A 103 -7.22 8.24 -3.35
N GLU A 104 -6.23 9.14 -3.41
CA GLU A 104 -5.10 9.06 -4.33
C GLU A 104 -3.85 9.37 -3.52
N VAL A 105 -2.91 8.44 -3.49
CA VAL A 105 -1.67 8.60 -2.72
C VAL A 105 -0.45 8.21 -3.56
N LEU A 106 0.65 8.90 -3.30
CA LEU A 106 1.97 8.53 -3.81
C LEU A 106 2.76 7.92 -2.65
N GLU A 107 3.42 6.79 -2.90
CA GLU A 107 4.30 6.19 -1.92
C GLU A 107 5.66 5.86 -2.53
N LEU A 108 6.68 6.00 -1.71
CA LEU A 108 8.06 5.66 -2.04
C LEU A 108 8.49 4.61 -1.02
N ASN A 109 8.19 3.35 -1.30
CA ASN A 109 8.35 2.27 -0.33
C ASN A 109 9.64 1.48 -0.58
N PRO A 110 10.24 0.89 0.47
CA PRO A 110 11.34 -0.05 0.26
C PRO A 110 10.90 -1.17 -0.67
N ALA A 111 11.59 -1.35 -1.79
CA ALA A 111 11.17 -2.28 -2.83
C ALA A 111 11.04 -3.71 -2.31
N ALA A 112 12.04 -4.20 -1.56
CA ALA A 112 12.03 -5.57 -1.07
C ALA A 112 10.83 -5.86 -0.17
N ALA A 113 10.47 -4.92 0.71
CA ALA A 113 9.33 -5.07 1.62
C ALA A 113 8.01 -4.96 0.86
N LEU A 114 7.90 -4.03 -0.08
CA LEU A 114 6.67 -3.88 -0.85
C LEU A 114 6.40 -5.08 -1.73
N VAL A 115 7.42 -5.62 -2.41
CA VAL A 115 7.24 -6.80 -3.27
C VAL A 115 6.67 -7.98 -2.48
N LYS A 116 7.15 -8.21 -1.27
CA LYS A 116 6.60 -9.29 -0.41
C LYS A 116 5.13 -9.06 -0.09
N LEU A 117 4.76 -7.81 0.21
CA LEU A 117 3.36 -7.46 0.47
C LEU A 117 2.51 -7.68 -0.77
N MET A 118 2.92 -7.14 -1.90
CA MET A 118 2.13 -7.23 -3.13
C MET A 118 2.01 -8.67 -3.62
N ASP A 119 3.05 -9.47 -3.50
CA ASP A 119 2.98 -10.90 -3.85
C ASP A 119 1.99 -11.63 -2.96
N HIS A 120 1.93 -11.29 -1.67
CA HIS A 120 0.94 -11.84 -0.75
C HIS A 120 -0.48 -11.43 -1.17
N LEU A 121 -0.69 -10.16 -1.48
CA LEU A 121 -2.00 -9.65 -1.92
C LEU A 121 -2.42 -10.30 -3.23
N GLU A 122 -1.49 -10.52 -4.16
CA GLU A 122 -1.80 -11.19 -5.43
C GLU A 122 -2.24 -12.63 -5.21
N ARG A 123 -1.59 -13.36 -4.31
CA ARG A 123 -2.01 -14.72 -3.94
C ARG A 123 -3.41 -14.73 -3.34
N LEU A 124 -3.71 -13.80 -2.43
CA LEU A 124 -5.07 -13.68 -1.87
C LEU A 124 -6.09 -13.38 -2.95
N ALA A 125 -5.80 -12.45 -3.84
CA ALA A 125 -6.71 -12.04 -4.91
C ALA A 125 -6.96 -13.17 -5.89
N SER A 126 -5.98 -14.07 -6.09
CA SER A 126 -6.13 -15.25 -6.96
C SER A 126 -6.89 -16.39 -6.28
N GLY A 127 -7.31 -16.23 -5.03
CA GLY A 127 -8.02 -17.25 -4.28
C GLY A 127 -7.14 -18.24 -3.54
N ALA A 128 -5.82 -17.99 -3.46
CA ALA A 128 -4.92 -18.85 -2.69
C ALA A 128 -5.20 -18.70 -1.19
N THR A 129 -5.09 -19.82 -0.45
CA THR A 129 -5.25 -19.79 1.00
C THR A 129 -4.02 -19.11 1.62
N PRO A 130 -4.22 -18.14 2.54
CA PRO A 130 -3.11 -17.49 3.23
C PRO A 130 -2.33 -18.50 4.06
N GLU A 131 -0.99 -18.37 4.09
CA GLU A 131 -0.15 -19.13 4.99
C GLU A 131 -0.39 -18.69 6.43
N PRO A 132 -0.44 -19.64 7.38
CA PRO A 132 -0.60 -19.31 8.79
C PRO A 132 0.62 -18.59 9.39
#